data_9ae5737e8edfe05a3a598b6ce7672778
#
_entry.id   9ae5737e8edfe05a3a598b6ce7672778
#
_cell.length_a   1.000
_cell.length_b   1.000
_cell.length_c   1.000
_cell.angle_alpha   90.00
_cell.angle_beta   90.00
_cell.angle_gamma   90.00
#
_symmetry.space_group_name_H-M   'P 1'
#
loop_
_entity.id
_entity.type
_entity.pdbx_description
1 polymer ?
#
loop_
_entity_poly.entity_id
_entity_poly.type
_entity_poly.pdbx_seq_one_letter_code
_entity_poly.pdbx_strand_id
1 'polypeptide(L)'
;LIMQKYLVSCSSSLHDLEKNCCQLIDSILVRLQKEVDSTNSMPVRTVKQLISKNFANTISLDDLAKEVNLSPPYLSELFKNETGETISNYIQRTRIEMAQHLLLTTMMNVTEVADAVGYADAKYFSRVFRKHLGIRPSDFRYPNKWG
;
A
#
# COMPACT_ATOMS: atom_id res chain seq x y z
N LEU A 1 -32.94 1.82 -1.19
CA LEU A 1 -33.38 2.16 0.22
C LEU A 1 -32.19 2.40 1.17
N ILE A 2 -31.00 1.85 0.90
CA ILE A 2 -29.80 2.01 1.75
C ILE A 2 -29.11 3.37 1.46
N MET A 3 -29.14 3.84 0.24
CA MET A 3 -28.55 5.13 -0.16
C MET A 3 -29.24 6.37 0.46
N GLN A 4 -30.54 6.30 0.70
CA GLN A 4 -31.32 7.42 1.26
C GLN A 4 -31.06 7.67 2.76
N LYS A 5 -30.65 6.64 3.50
CA LYS A 5 -30.30 6.78 4.94
C LYS A 5 -28.96 7.48 5.17
N TYR A 6 -28.04 7.44 4.18
CA TYR A 6 -26.75 8.10 4.28
C TYR A 6 -26.77 9.57 3.88
N LEU A 7 -27.78 10.01 3.08
CA LEU A 7 -27.92 11.40 2.65
C LEU A 7 -28.55 12.32 3.70
N VAL A 8 -29.25 11.80 4.68
CA VAL A 8 -29.96 12.61 5.69
C VAL A 8 -29.10 12.93 6.92
N SER A 9 -27.96 12.27 7.09
CA SER A 9 -27.05 12.51 8.21
C SER A 9 -25.91 13.51 7.91
N CYS A 10 -25.88 14.10 6.74
CA CYS A 10 -24.82 15.02 6.31
C CYS A 10 -25.25 16.49 6.32
N SER A 11 -25.49 17.07 7.49
CA SER A 11 -25.67 18.53 7.61
C SER A 11 -24.62 19.18 8.50
N SER A 12 -23.37 18.78 8.42
CA SER A 12 -22.30 19.51 9.09
C SER A 12 -20.97 19.35 8.36
N SER A 13 -20.68 20.36 7.56
CA SER A 13 -19.41 20.73 6.94
C SER A 13 -18.89 19.87 5.76
N LEU A 14 -18.36 20.57 4.76
CA LEU A 14 -17.63 20.07 3.60
C LEU A 14 -16.52 19.05 4.00
N HIS A 15 -15.94 19.21 5.17
CA HIS A 15 -14.90 18.34 5.71
C HIS A 15 -15.42 16.92 6.05
N ASP A 16 -16.65 16.80 6.53
CA ASP A 16 -17.28 15.49 6.79
C ASP A 16 -17.67 14.77 5.50
N LEU A 17 -18.03 15.53 4.45
CA LEU A 17 -18.29 14.98 3.12
C LEU A 17 -17.01 14.42 2.46
N GLU A 18 -15.89 15.13 2.56
CA GLU A 18 -14.59 14.64 2.07
C GLU A 18 -14.16 13.36 2.80
N LYS A 19 -14.31 13.35 4.12
CA LYS A 19 -13.98 12.18 4.95
C LYS A 19 -14.85 10.97 4.62
N ASN A 20 -16.15 11.18 4.42
CA ASN A 20 -17.08 10.11 4.04
C ASN A 20 -16.81 9.60 2.61
N CYS A 21 -16.47 10.46 1.67
CA CYS A 21 -16.08 10.06 0.32
C CYS A 21 -14.79 9.24 0.32
N CYS A 22 -13.76 9.64 1.08
CA CYS A 22 -12.53 8.87 1.23
C CYS A 22 -12.79 7.48 1.82
N GLN A 23 -13.61 7.38 2.87
CA GLN A 23 -13.98 6.10 3.49
C GLN A 23 -14.75 5.17 2.54
N LEU A 24 -15.63 5.73 1.71
CA LEU A 24 -16.35 4.96 0.70
C LEU A 24 -15.41 4.45 -0.40
N ILE A 25 -14.50 5.27 -0.87
CA ILE A 25 -13.49 4.91 -1.86
C ILE A 25 -12.59 3.81 -1.30
N ASP A 26 -12.09 3.96 -0.07
CA ASP A 26 -11.27 2.96 0.61
C ASP A 26 -12.02 1.62 0.76
N SER A 27 -13.29 1.65 1.14
CA SER A 27 -14.08 0.42 1.28
C SER A 27 -14.36 -0.27 -0.06
N ILE A 28 -14.52 0.49 -1.15
CA ILE A 28 -14.66 -0.06 -2.50
C ILE A 28 -13.33 -0.65 -2.98
N LEU A 29 -12.22 0.05 -2.77
CA LEU A 29 -10.89 -0.44 -3.12
C LEU A 29 -10.54 -1.73 -2.37
N VAL A 30 -10.85 -1.81 -1.07
CA VAL A 30 -10.66 -3.02 -0.26
C VAL A 30 -11.50 -4.20 -0.78
N ARG A 31 -12.74 -3.94 -1.25
CA ARG A 31 -13.58 -4.99 -1.84
C ARG A 31 -13.04 -5.46 -3.18
N LEU A 32 -12.64 -4.54 -4.06
CA LEU A 32 -12.03 -4.87 -5.36
C LEU A 32 -10.72 -5.64 -5.18
N GLN A 33 -9.88 -5.25 -4.21
CA GLN A 33 -8.67 -6.00 -3.88
C GLN A 33 -8.98 -7.43 -3.38
N LYS A 34 -10.02 -7.61 -2.56
CA LYS A 34 -10.46 -8.95 -2.13
C LYS A 34 -10.94 -9.83 -3.30
N GLU A 35 -11.62 -9.25 -4.28
CA GLU A 35 -12.05 -9.98 -5.47
C GLU A 35 -10.87 -10.38 -6.35
N VAL A 36 -9.91 -9.48 -6.57
CA VAL A 36 -8.66 -9.77 -7.28
C VAL A 36 -7.81 -10.81 -6.54
N ASP A 37 -7.73 -10.72 -5.22
CA ASP A 37 -7.00 -11.70 -4.41
C ASP A 37 -7.69 -13.08 -4.38
N SER A 38 -9.01 -13.15 -4.59
CA SER A 38 -9.71 -14.44 -4.68
C SER A 38 -9.36 -15.24 -5.95
N THR A 39 -8.82 -14.59 -6.99
CA THR A 39 -8.36 -15.24 -8.22
C THR A 39 -6.97 -15.83 -8.11
N ASN A 40 -6.18 -15.39 -7.11
CA ASN A 40 -4.82 -15.88 -6.92
C ASN A 40 -4.80 -17.22 -6.18
N SER A 41 -3.80 -18.05 -6.50
CA SER A 41 -3.55 -19.32 -5.80
C SER A 41 -3.24 -19.12 -4.31
N MET A 42 -3.45 -20.15 -3.50
CA MET A 42 -3.16 -20.10 -2.05
C MET A 42 -1.72 -19.67 -1.72
N PRO A 43 -0.66 -20.15 -2.40
CA PRO A 43 0.70 -19.70 -2.16
C PRO A 43 0.88 -18.18 -2.39
N VAL A 44 0.36 -17.65 -3.49
CA VAL A 44 0.47 -16.23 -3.82
C VAL A 44 -0.28 -15.36 -2.81
N ARG A 45 -1.46 -15.79 -2.39
CA ARG A 45 -2.24 -15.10 -1.33
C ARG A 45 -1.50 -15.08 0.00
N THR A 46 -0.91 -16.21 0.39
CA THR A 46 -0.11 -16.31 1.62
C THR A 46 1.11 -15.38 1.56
N VAL A 47 1.83 -15.36 0.44
CA VAL A 47 2.98 -14.46 0.25
C VAL A 47 2.57 -13.00 0.35
N LYS A 48 1.47 -12.58 -0.27
CA LYS A 48 0.93 -11.22 -0.14
C LYS A 48 0.63 -10.85 1.31
N GLN A 49 0.01 -11.76 2.08
CA GLN A 49 -0.28 -11.54 3.49
C GLN A 49 1.00 -11.43 4.34
N LEU A 50 2.00 -12.27 4.08
CA LEU A 50 3.29 -12.20 4.78
C LEU A 50 4.01 -10.87 4.50
N ILE A 51 3.99 -10.40 3.26
CA ILE A 51 4.55 -9.10 2.88
C ILE A 51 3.81 -7.98 3.60
N SER A 52 2.47 -7.97 3.58
CA SER A 52 1.66 -6.94 4.26
C SER A 52 1.92 -6.84 5.76
N LYS A 53 2.22 -7.96 6.41
CA LYS A 53 2.54 -8.00 7.84
C LYS A 53 3.96 -7.58 8.17
N ASN A 54 4.91 -7.80 7.26
CA ASN A 54 6.34 -7.68 7.52
C ASN A 54 7.06 -6.69 6.60
N PHE A 55 6.34 -5.85 5.83
CA PHE A 55 6.92 -4.97 4.80
C PHE A 55 8.06 -4.08 5.31
N ALA A 56 8.02 -3.65 6.59
CA ALA A 56 9.05 -2.81 7.18
C ALA A 56 10.38 -3.55 7.43
N ASN A 57 10.34 -4.87 7.51
CA ASN A 57 11.52 -5.71 7.76
C ASN A 57 12.18 -6.15 6.45
N THR A 58 13.37 -6.73 6.57
CA THR A 58 14.01 -7.43 5.44
C THR A 58 13.24 -8.71 5.13
N ILE A 59 12.69 -8.79 3.93
CA ILE A 59 11.96 -9.96 3.44
C ILE A 59 12.84 -10.69 2.43
N SER A 60 13.19 -11.93 2.75
CA SER A 60 13.93 -12.81 1.85
C SER A 60 12.98 -13.64 0.99
N LEU A 61 13.33 -13.80 -0.29
CA LEU A 61 12.59 -14.69 -1.19
C LEU A 61 12.63 -16.16 -0.69
N ASP A 62 13.78 -16.57 -0.13
CA ASP A 62 13.95 -17.92 0.40
C ASP A 62 13.02 -18.20 1.59
N ASP A 63 12.83 -17.22 2.47
CA ASP A 63 11.92 -17.35 3.61
C ASP A 63 10.46 -17.43 3.14
N LEU A 64 10.06 -16.56 2.20
CA LEU A 64 8.73 -16.63 1.60
C LEU A 64 8.45 -17.96 0.92
N ALA A 65 9.44 -18.50 0.21
CA ALA A 65 9.33 -19.78 -0.50
C ALA A 65 9.19 -20.96 0.49
N LYS A 66 9.93 -20.94 1.60
CA LYS A 66 9.80 -21.93 2.68
C LYS A 66 8.40 -21.92 3.30
N GLU A 67 7.84 -20.74 3.59
CA GLU A 67 6.50 -20.60 4.19
C GLU A 67 5.39 -21.20 3.32
N VAL A 68 5.56 -21.20 2.01
CA VAL A 68 4.59 -21.76 1.06
C VAL A 68 5.00 -23.12 0.48
N ASN A 69 6.10 -23.72 0.98
CA ASN A 69 6.66 -25.01 0.54
C ASN A 69 6.94 -25.07 -0.97
N LEU A 70 7.47 -23.99 -1.53
CA LEU A 70 7.87 -23.90 -2.94
C LEU A 70 9.37 -23.60 -3.06
N SER A 71 9.95 -23.87 -4.24
CA SER A 71 11.30 -23.38 -4.53
C SER A 71 11.27 -21.88 -4.86
N PRO A 72 12.31 -21.10 -4.50
CA PRO A 72 12.34 -19.66 -4.78
C PRO A 72 12.16 -19.31 -6.26
N PRO A 73 12.77 -19.99 -7.25
CA PRO A 73 12.52 -19.72 -8.66
C PRO A 73 11.07 -19.94 -9.06
N TYR A 74 10.47 -21.04 -8.61
CA TYR A 74 9.07 -21.35 -8.93
C TYR A 74 8.11 -20.35 -8.30
N LEU A 75 8.33 -19.95 -7.04
CA LEU A 75 7.53 -18.90 -6.39
C LEU A 75 7.64 -17.57 -7.14
N SER A 76 8.83 -17.16 -7.58
CA SER A 76 9.03 -15.92 -8.33
C SER A 76 8.25 -15.92 -9.65
N GLU A 77 8.26 -17.02 -10.38
CA GLU A 77 7.54 -17.17 -11.64
C GLU A 77 6.03 -17.19 -11.41
N LEU A 78 5.54 -18.00 -10.46
CA LEU A 78 4.15 -18.11 -10.10
C LEU A 78 3.58 -16.76 -9.68
N PHE A 79 4.27 -16.05 -8.79
CA PHE A 79 3.86 -14.75 -8.30
C PHE A 79 3.75 -13.73 -9.45
N LYS A 80 4.77 -13.67 -10.32
CA LYS A 80 4.77 -12.77 -11.48
C LYS A 80 3.66 -13.11 -12.47
N ASN A 81 3.42 -14.39 -12.73
CA ASN A 81 2.37 -14.83 -13.66
C ASN A 81 0.96 -14.49 -13.16
N GLU A 82 0.72 -14.63 -11.86
CA GLU A 82 -0.60 -14.37 -11.27
C GLU A 82 -0.85 -12.89 -10.92
N THR A 83 0.21 -12.12 -10.58
CA THR A 83 0.06 -10.73 -10.14
C THR A 83 0.49 -9.70 -11.19
N GLY A 84 1.22 -10.13 -12.22
CA GLY A 84 1.81 -9.25 -13.24
C GLY A 84 3.09 -8.52 -12.81
N GLU A 85 3.52 -8.64 -11.56
CA GLU A 85 4.70 -7.96 -11.02
C GLU A 85 5.61 -8.90 -10.21
N THR A 86 6.88 -8.52 -10.05
CA THR A 86 7.81 -9.29 -9.23
C THR A 86 7.53 -9.09 -7.73
N ILE A 87 7.90 -10.06 -6.90
CA ILE A 87 7.81 -9.96 -5.43
C ILE A 87 8.52 -8.70 -4.91
N SER A 88 9.70 -8.37 -5.45
CA SER A 88 10.44 -7.16 -5.06
C SER A 88 9.67 -5.87 -5.38
N ASN A 89 9.04 -5.78 -6.55
CA ASN A 89 8.20 -4.64 -6.92
C ASN A 89 6.96 -4.56 -6.02
N TYR A 90 6.34 -5.69 -5.71
CA TYR A 90 5.20 -5.77 -4.80
C TYR A 90 5.57 -5.25 -3.40
N ILE A 91 6.72 -5.66 -2.84
CA ILE A 91 7.22 -5.16 -1.56
C ILE A 91 7.46 -3.65 -1.62
N GLN A 92 8.13 -3.15 -2.67
CA GLN A 92 8.35 -1.70 -2.83
C GLN A 92 7.04 -0.93 -2.90
N ARG A 93 6.07 -1.39 -3.69
CA ARG A 93 4.75 -0.77 -3.81
C ARG A 93 4.03 -0.74 -2.46
N THR A 94 3.99 -1.86 -1.73
CA THR A 94 3.39 -1.93 -0.40
C THR A 94 4.02 -0.94 0.58
N ARG A 95 5.36 -0.79 0.56
CA ARG A 95 6.06 0.21 1.37
C ARG A 95 5.68 1.64 1.01
N ILE A 96 5.56 1.94 -0.28
CA ILE A 96 5.17 3.27 -0.76
C ILE A 96 3.72 3.59 -0.41
N GLU A 97 2.79 2.65 -0.54
CA GLU A 97 1.39 2.81 -0.14
C GLU A 97 1.29 3.10 1.38
N MET A 98 2.05 2.37 2.20
CA MET A 98 2.09 2.63 3.64
C MET A 98 2.74 3.99 3.96
N ALA A 99 3.79 4.38 3.23
CA ALA A 99 4.40 5.69 3.39
C ALA A 99 3.43 6.84 3.06
N GLN A 100 2.61 6.70 2.01
CA GLN A 100 1.54 7.66 1.70
C GLN A 100 0.57 7.79 2.87
N HIS A 101 0.13 6.67 3.43
CA HIS A 101 -0.75 6.68 4.59
C HIS A 101 -0.13 7.40 5.77
N LEU A 102 1.12 7.08 6.14
CA LEU A 102 1.83 7.74 7.25
C LEU A 102 2.04 9.23 7.02
N LEU A 103 2.38 9.63 5.78
CA LEU A 103 2.55 11.04 5.43
C LEU A 103 1.27 11.87 5.59
N LEU A 104 0.10 11.27 5.36
CA LEU A 104 -1.20 11.94 5.45
C LEU A 104 -1.79 11.90 6.86
N THR A 105 -1.53 10.84 7.62
CA THR A 105 -2.22 10.59 8.90
C THR A 105 -1.37 10.90 10.12
N THR A 106 -0.06 11.13 9.97
CA THR A 106 0.86 11.37 11.09
C THR A 106 1.69 12.65 10.89
N MET A 107 2.30 13.11 11.97
CA MET A 107 3.24 14.24 11.95
C MET A 107 4.70 13.80 11.76
N MET A 108 4.96 12.53 11.48
CA MET A 108 6.30 11.99 11.24
C MET A 108 6.99 12.73 10.08
N ASN A 109 8.25 13.10 10.25
CA ASN A 109 9.02 13.67 9.14
C ASN A 109 9.35 12.61 8.07
N VAL A 110 9.87 13.04 6.91
CA VAL A 110 10.15 12.14 5.77
C VAL A 110 11.17 11.05 6.14
N THR A 111 12.14 11.36 7.00
CA THR A 111 13.15 10.38 7.46
C THR A 111 12.52 9.32 8.37
N GLU A 112 11.68 9.76 9.30
CA GLU A 112 10.94 8.85 10.19
C GLU A 112 9.98 7.95 9.42
N VAL A 113 9.31 8.49 8.40
CA VAL A 113 8.44 7.68 7.52
C VAL A 113 9.27 6.67 6.73
N ALA A 114 10.43 7.07 6.17
CA ALA A 114 11.32 6.16 5.45
C ALA A 114 11.74 4.97 6.33
N ASP A 115 12.17 5.25 7.56
CA ASP A 115 12.55 4.23 8.54
C ASP A 115 11.38 3.33 8.90
N ALA A 116 10.22 3.90 9.20
CA ALA A 116 9.00 3.16 9.55
C ALA A 116 8.52 2.19 8.46
N VAL A 117 8.80 2.49 7.17
CA VAL A 117 8.44 1.60 6.06
C VAL A 117 9.60 0.74 5.55
N GLY A 118 10.72 0.70 6.29
CA GLY A 118 11.84 -0.22 6.05
C GLY A 118 12.89 0.28 5.06
N TYR A 119 13.08 1.60 4.94
CA TYR A 119 14.19 2.21 4.20
C TYR A 119 15.19 2.84 5.16
N ALA A 120 16.40 2.28 5.25
CA ALA A 120 17.49 2.85 6.04
C ALA A 120 18.02 4.18 5.50
N ASP A 121 17.86 4.46 4.21
CA ASP A 121 18.28 5.70 3.55
C ASP A 121 17.08 6.50 3.05
N ALA A 122 16.82 7.65 3.68
CA ALA A 122 15.73 8.55 3.32
C ALA A 122 15.90 9.19 1.93
N LYS A 123 17.14 9.33 1.42
CA LYS A 123 17.38 9.82 0.05
C LYS A 123 16.99 8.77 -0.97
N TYR A 124 17.33 7.51 -0.72
CA TYR A 124 16.92 6.40 -1.57
C TYR A 124 15.39 6.23 -1.54
N PHE A 125 14.78 6.27 -0.36
CA PHE A 125 13.33 6.29 -0.20
C PHE A 125 12.67 7.39 -1.04
N SER A 126 13.15 8.62 -0.95
CA SER A 126 12.60 9.76 -1.69
C SER A 126 12.68 9.57 -3.22
N ARG A 127 13.74 8.93 -3.72
CA ARG A 127 13.87 8.56 -5.14
C ARG A 127 12.86 7.50 -5.55
N VAL A 128 12.71 6.44 -4.74
CA VAL A 128 11.73 5.36 -4.99
C VAL A 128 10.32 5.91 -4.95
N PHE A 129 9.98 6.71 -3.94
CA PHE A 129 8.67 7.34 -3.79
C PHE A 129 8.33 8.21 -5.01
N ARG A 130 9.26 9.07 -5.44
CA ARG A 130 9.09 9.90 -6.64
C ARG A 130 8.96 9.07 -7.91
N LYS A 131 9.69 7.97 -8.04
CA LYS A 131 9.58 7.06 -9.18
C LYS A 131 8.18 6.44 -9.29
N HIS A 132 7.55 6.10 -8.15
CA HIS A 132 6.22 5.50 -8.11
C HIS A 132 5.09 6.52 -8.28
N LEU A 133 5.21 7.72 -7.71
CA LEU A 133 4.12 8.69 -7.61
C LEU A 133 4.33 9.98 -8.41
N GLY A 134 5.50 10.16 -9.01
CA GLY A 134 5.85 11.36 -9.76
C GLY A 134 6.21 12.58 -8.91
N ILE A 135 5.92 12.58 -7.62
CA ILE A 135 6.13 13.70 -6.69
C ILE A 135 7.00 13.30 -5.50
N ARG A 136 7.58 14.27 -4.81
CA ARG A 136 8.40 14.02 -3.63
C ARG A 136 7.53 13.75 -2.40
N PRO A 137 8.02 12.98 -1.38
CA PRO A 137 7.29 12.76 -0.14
C PRO A 137 6.90 14.06 0.59
N SER A 138 7.77 15.07 0.59
CA SER A 138 7.50 16.39 1.17
C SER A 138 6.34 17.11 0.49
N ASP A 139 6.27 17.04 -0.83
CA ASP A 139 5.27 17.71 -1.65
C ASP A 139 3.91 16.97 -1.55
N PHE A 140 3.96 15.65 -1.37
CA PHE A 140 2.78 14.81 -1.16
C PHE A 140 2.04 15.17 0.14
N ARG A 141 2.77 15.51 1.20
CA ARG A 141 2.18 15.92 2.49
C ARG A 141 1.47 17.28 2.42
N TYR A 142 1.97 18.21 1.60
CA TYR A 142 1.48 19.57 1.51
C TYR A 142 1.11 19.94 0.07
N PRO A 143 0.05 19.32 -0.50
CA PRO A 143 -0.31 19.54 -1.91
C PRO A 143 -0.65 21.00 -2.24
N ASN A 144 -1.01 21.81 -1.24
CA ASN A 144 -1.44 23.20 -1.44
C ASN A 144 -0.32 24.25 -1.28
N LYS A 145 0.94 23.85 -1.20
CA LYS A 145 2.05 24.80 -1.06
C LYS A 145 2.44 25.52 -2.37
N TRP A 146 1.83 25.09 -3.49
CA TRP A 146 2.13 25.59 -4.85
C TRP A 146 0.88 26.03 -5.61
N GLY A 147 -0.20 26.30 -4.89
CA GLY A 147 -1.39 26.93 -5.44
C GLY A 147 -1.33 28.44 -5.36
#